data_fb150321d319e5f640479b6190786fd9
#
_entry.id   fb150321d319e5f640479b6190786fd9
#
_cell.length_a   1.000
_cell.length_b   1.000
_cell.length_c   1.000
_cell.angle_alpha   90.00
_cell.angle_beta   90.00
_cell.angle_gamma   90.00
#
_symmetry.space_group_name_H-M   'P 1'
#
loop_
_entity.id
_entity.type
_entity.pdbx_description
1 polymer ?
#
loop_
_entity_poly.entity_id
_entity_poly.type
_entity_poly.pdbx_seq_one_letter_code
_entity_poly.pdbx_strand_id
1 'polypeptide(L)'
;GYADTPLAGGVIIFSSMVISSFYEFNAIFWYLAAMFFIGLLSDLKKLNSPMIRFLLQLLLIILCVYSSNIILNTTKIFFLDYLLANYLFSIFFTSFCILIIINGSNFIDGINSLVIGYYIIVSFALFFLQNNGFQFSFNFPINLLIICLLVLYFLNLFNKLYLGDSGAYLLGFLFSVELINFYS
;
A
#
# COMPACT_ATOMS: atom_id res chain seq x y z
N GLY A 1 3.01 -22.27 -21.89
CA GLY A 1 3.77 -21.11 -21.88
C GLY A 1 3.30 -19.93 -21.05
N TYR A 2 3.10 -20.09 -19.71
CA TYR A 2 2.88 -18.91 -18.80
C TYR A 2 4.19 -18.52 -18.09
N ALA A 3 5.34 -18.95 -18.59
CA ALA A 3 6.59 -18.88 -17.85
C ALA A 3 7.38 -17.56 -17.99
N ASP A 4 6.98 -16.65 -18.87
CA ASP A 4 7.86 -15.54 -19.29
C ASP A 4 7.27 -14.12 -19.05
N THR A 5 6.15 -13.98 -18.34
CA THR A 5 5.62 -12.64 -18.03
C THR A 5 6.37 -12.03 -16.85
N PRO A 6 6.98 -10.83 -17.02
CA PRO A 6 7.79 -10.22 -15.97
C PRO A 6 6.92 -9.75 -14.79
N LEU A 7 7.41 -10.01 -13.56
CA LEU A 7 6.87 -9.47 -12.31
C LEU A 7 7.48 -8.08 -12.07
N ALA A 8 7.09 -7.08 -12.86
CA ALA A 8 7.72 -5.76 -12.83
C ALA A 8 6.75 -4.61 -12.51
N GLY A 9 5.49 -4.92 -12.21
CA GLY A 9 4.50 -3.88 -11.90
C GLY A 9 4.89 -3.04 -10.71
N GLY A 10 5.36 -3.67 -9.62
CA GLY A 10 5.86 -2.96 -8.45
C GLY A 10 7.05 -2.04 -8.75
N VAL A 11 7.96 -2.46 -9.63
CA VAL A 11 9.11 -1.64 -10.04
C VAL A 11 8.65 -0.38 -10.78
N ILE A 12 7.66 -0.49 -11.66
CA ILE A 12 7.11 0.65 -12.40
C ILE A 12 6.43 1.64 -11.44
N ILE A 13 5.61 1.15 -10.51
CA ILE A 13 4.95 2.00 -9.52
C ILE A 13 6.01 2.70 -8.64
N PHE A 14 6.96 1.95 -8.11
CA PHE A 14 8.00 2.50 -7.26
C PHE A 14 8.86 3.53 -7.99
N SER A 15 9.27 3.28 -9.23
CA SER A 15 10.03 4.24 -10.03
C SER A 15 9.23 5.52 -10.31
N SER A 16 7.93 5.42 -10.59
CA SER A 16 7.06 6.59 -10.76
C SER A 16 6.96 7.42 -9.46
N MET A 17 6.93 6.76 -8.30
CA MET A 17 6.95 7.43 -6.99
C MET A 17 8.27 8.13 -6.73
N VAL A 18 9.41 7.50 -7.02
CA VAL A 18 10.74 8.13 -6.88
C VAL A 18 10.85 9.38 -7.74
N ILE A 19 10.40 9.32 -8.99
CA ILE A 19 10.45 10.45 -9.92
C ILE A 19 9.55 11.60 -9.43
N SER A 20 8.37 11.29 -8.91
CA SER A 20 7.42 12.30 -8.42
C SER A 20 7.84 12.92 -7.09
N SER A 21 8.54 12.18 -6.24
CA SER A 21 8.97 12.61 -4.91
C SER A 21 10.37 13.23 -4.89
N PHE A 22 10.97 13.49 -6.05
CA PHE A 22 12.39 13.91 -6.16
C PHE A 22 12.73 15.17 -5.33
N TYR A 23 11.73 15.96 -4.95
CA TYR A 23 11.90 17.18 -4.18
C TYR A 23 11.52 17.08 -2.70
N GLU A 24 10.76 16.05 -2.28
CA GLU A 24 10.25 15.93 -0.91
C GLU A 24 10.18 14.46 -0.46
N PHE A 25 11.28 13.89 0.00
CA PHE A 25 11.28 12.59 0.65
C PHE A 25 10.85 12.73 2.12
N ASN A 26 9.58 12.46 2.40
CA ASN A 26 9.07 12.37 3.76
C ASN A 26 9.39 11.01 4.42
N ALA A 27 9.16 10.90 5.75
CA ALA A 27 9.45 9.65 6.47
C ALA A 27 8.68 8.43 5.90
N ILE A 28 7.44 8.64 5.44
CA ILE A 28 6.57 7.59 4.88
C ILE A 28 7.18 6.98 3.61
N PHE A 29 7.87 7.79 2.79
CA PHE A 29 8.53 7.30 1.59
C PHE A 29 9.56 6.20 1.90
N TRP A 30 10.34 6.33 2.95
CA TRP A 30 11.33 5.33 3.32
C TRP A 30 10.71 4.02 3.78
N TYR A 31 9.56 4.07 4.46
CA TYR A 31 8.79 2.88 4.82
C TYR A 31 8.17 2.20 3.59
N LEU A 32 7.66 3.00 2.63
CA LEU A 32 7.21 2.50 1.32
C LEU A 32 8.32 1.82 0.55
N ALA A 33 9.51 2.43 0.50
CA ALA A 33 10.69 1.84 -0.13
C ALA A 33 11.07 0.50 0.52
N ALA A 34 11.10 0.45 1.86
CA ALA A 34 11.40 -0.80 2.58
C ALA A 34 10.35 -1.88 2.29
N MET A 35 9.06 -1.52 2.26
CA MET A 35 7.97 -2.45 1.92
C MET A 35 8.10 -2.98 0.49
N PHE A 36 8.41 -2.10 -0.48
CA PHE A 36 8.72 -2.48 -1.86
C PHE A 36 9.87 -3.48 -1.92
N PHE A 37 10.98 -3.24 -1.20
CA PHE A 37 12.12 -4.15 -1.21
C PHE A 37 11.82 -5.53 -0.60
N ILE A 38 10.98 -5.61 0.43
CA ILE A 38 10.51 -6.91 0.96
C ILE A 38 9.77 -7.68 -0.13
N GLY A 39 8.84 -7.03 -0.84
CA GLY A 39 8.11 -7.64 -1.95
C GLY A 39 9.03 -8.04 -3.11
N LEU A 40 9.99 -7.18 -3.47
CA LEU A 40 10.95 -7.47 -4.53
C LEU A 40 11.84 -8.68 -4.20
N LEU A 41 12.28 -8.81 -2.95
CA LEU A 41 13.02 -9.99 -2.50
C LEU A 41 12.17 -11.27 -2.55
N SER A 42 10.87 -11.15 -2.34
CA SER A 42 9.90 -12.24 -2.52
C SER A 42 9.77 -12.61 -3.99
N ASP A 43 9.56 -11.65 -4.89
CA ASP A 43 9.46 -11.87 -6.35
C ASP A 43 10.72 -12.52 -6.89
N LEU A 44 11.90 -12.13 -6.39
CA LEU A 44 13.20 -12.71 -6.74
C LEU A 44 13.46 -14.09 -6.07
N LYS A 45 12.49 -14.64 -5.33
CA LYS A 45 12.61 -15.90 -4.58
C LYS A 45 13.77 -15.95 -3.58
N LYS A 46 14.24 -14.79 -3.12
CA LYS A 46 15.27 -14.68 -2.07
C LYS A 46 14.66 -14.72 -0.67
N LEU A 47 13.39 -14.36 -0.54
CA LEU A 47 12.64 -14.37 0.70
C LEU A 47 11.45 -15.33 0.59
N ASN A 48 11.73 -16.63 0.68
CA ASN A 48 10.75 -17.68 0.42
C ASN A 48 9.81 -17.97 1.59
N SER A 49 10.24 -17.68 2.83
CA SER A 49 9.44 -17.98 4.03
C SER A 49 8.30 -16.96 4.20
N PRO A 50 7.02 -17.38 4.13
CA PRO A 50 5.89 -16.49 4.37
C PRO A 50 5.92 -15.87 5.77
N MET A 51 6.39 -16.64 6.78
CA MET A 51 6.47 -16.18 8.16
C MET A 51 7.48 -15.04 8.32
N ILE A 52 8.64 -15.12 7.66
CA ILE A 52 9.65 -14.07 7.70
C ILE A 52 9.11 -12.80 7.02
N ARG A 53 8.45 -12.93 5.86
CA ARG A 53 7.80 -11.79 5.18
C ARG A 53 6.80 -11.10 6.08
N PHE A 54 5.91 -11.86 6.70
CA PHE A 54 4.90 -11.37 7.63
C PHE A 54 5.53 -10.62 8.82
N LEU A 55 6.56 -11.18 9.45
CA LEU A 55 7.24 -10.54 10.59
C LEU A 55 7.97 -9.25 10.19
N LEU A 56 8.62 -9.23 9.02
CA LEU A 56 9.28 -8.02 8.51
C LEU A 56 8.26 -6.91 8.18
N GLN A 57 7.14 -7.26 7.56
CA GLN A 57 6.04 -6.32 7.30
C GLN A 57 5.50 -5.76 8.61
N LEU A 58 5.19 -6.63 9.58
CA LEU A 58 4.67 -6.22 10.88
C LEU A 58 5.62 -5.26 11.60
N LEU A 59 6.91 -5.57 11.63
CA LEU A 59 7.92 -4.71 12.22
C LEU A 59 7.96 -3.33 11.57
N LEU A 60 8.01 -3.27 10.23
CA LEU A 60 8.02 -2.01 9.49
C LEU A 60 6.76 -1.19 9.71
N ILE A 61 5.60 -1.84 9.74
CA ILE A 61 4.31 -1.16 9.95
C ILE A 61 4.28 -0.55 11.36
N ILE A 62 4.66 -1.30 12.40
CA ILE A 62 4.69 -0.79 13.77
C ILE A 62 5.64 0.42 13.88
N LEU A 63 6.83 0.34 13.28
CA LEU A 63 7.77 1.45 13.27
C LEU A 63 7.20 2.68 12.54
N CYS A 64 6.53 2.47 11.39
CA CYS A 64 5.88 3.56 10.66
C CYS A 64 4.75 4.20 11.47
N VAL A 65 3.84 3.40 12.00
CA VAL A 65 2.69 3.88 12.79
C VAL A 65 3.16 4.66 14.02
N TYR A 66 4.18 4.16 14.72
CA TYR A 66 4.75 4.83 15.89
C TYR A 66 5.47 6.13 15.53
N SER A 67 6.35 6.13 14.51
CA SER A 67 7.18 7.28 14.15
C SER A 67 6.39 8.40 13.47
N SER A 68 5.38 8.05 12.66
CA SER A 68 4.55 9.01 11.93
C SER A 68 3.26 9.39 12.67
N ASN A 69 3.01 8.78 13.84
CA ASN A 69 1.81 8.96 14.65
C ASN A 69 0.49 8.75 13.86
N ILE A 70 0.51 7.82 12.90
CA ILE A 70 -0.64 7.46 12.06
C ILE A 70 -1.44 6.40 12.79
N ILE A 71 -2.41 6.83 13.60
CA ILE A 71 -3.20 5.93 14.45
C ILE A 71 -4.70 6.10 14.21
N LEU A 72 -5.43 5.01 14.25
CA LEU A 72 -6.89 5.02 14.29
C LEU A 72 -7.35 5.40 15.70
N ASN A 73 -8.00 6.55 15.82
CA ASN A 73 -8.50 7.07 17.10
C ASN A 73 -9.94 6.62 17.38
N THR A 74 -10.74 6.45 16.34
CA THR A 74 -12.16 6.07 16.45
C THR A 74 -12.56 5.12 15.33
N THR A 75 -13.51 4.24 15.58
CA THR A 75 -14.09 3.31 14.60
C THR A 75 -15.61 3.44 14.52
N LYS A 76 -16.21 4.28 15.37
CA LYS A 76 -17.66 4.38 15.62
C LYS A 76 -18.28 3.10 16.20
N ILE A 77 -17.45 2.18 16.71
CA ILE A 77 -17.85 0.98 17.43
C ILE A 77 -17.46 1.19 18.89
N PHE A 78 -18.46 1.38 19.76
CA PHE A 78 -18.26 1.78 21.17
C PHE A 78 -17.21 0.93 21.91
N PHE A 79 -17.26 -0.38 21.78
CA PHE A 79 -16.31 -1.27 22.44
C PHE A 79 -14.88 -1.08 21.93
N LEU A 80 -14.69 -0.93 20.62
CA LEU A 80 -13.36 -0.72 20.03
C LEU A 80 -12.83 0.68 20.38
N ASP A 81 -13.68 1.69 20.34
CA ASP A 81 -13.27 3.07 20.66
C ASP A 81 -12.82 3.19 22.12
N TYR A 82 -13.43 2.42 23.04
CA TYR A 82 -12.97 2.33 24.42
C TYR A 82 -11.55 1.73 24.51
N LEU A 83 -11.25 0.70 23.74
CA LEU A 83 -9.90 0.10 23.69
C LEU A 83 -8.88 1.00 22.98
N LEU A 84 -9.30 1.70 21.92
CA LEU A 84 -8.47 2.64 21.17
C LEU A 84 -8.05 3.88 21.98
N ALA A 85 -8.74 4.19 23.07
CA ALA A 85 -8.30 5.20 24.03
C ALA A 85 -6.93 4.88 24.65
N ASN A 86 -6.52 3.60 24.65
CA ASN A 86 -5.18 3.20 25.04
C ASN A 86 -4.23 3.32 23.82
N TYR A 87 -3.22 4.19 23.94
CA TYR A 87 -2.27 4.49 22.86
C TYR A 87 -1.54 3.25 22.31
N LEU A 88 -1.08 2.34 23.19
CA LEU A 88 -0.42 1.11 22.76
C LEU A 88 -1.36 0.18 22.01
N PHE A 89 -2.60 0.07 22.46
CA PHE A 89 -3.61 -0.71 21.77
C PHE A 89 -3.94 -0.09 20.39
N SER A 90 -4.02 1.23 20.30
CA SER A 90 -4.28 1.94 19.04
C SER A 90 -3.17 1.70 18.02
N ILE A 91 -1.88 1.75 18.42
CA ILE A 91 -0.76 1.40 17.53
C ILE A 91 -0.88 -0.05 17.05
N PHE A 92 -1.11 -0.99 17.96
CA PHE A 92 -1.22 -2.40 17.61
C PHE A 92 -2.39 -2.66 16.66
N PHE A 93 -3.57 -2.11 16.97
CA PHE A 93 -4.77 -2.28 16.15
C PHE A 93 -4.61 -1.67 14.76
N THR A 94 -4.07 -0.45 14.68
CA THR A 94 -3.78 0.23 13.41
C THR A 94 -2.79 -0.59 12.57
N SER A 95 -1.71 -1.05 13.19
CA SER A 95 -0.72 -1.89 12.50
C SER A 95 -1.32 -3.19 11.99
N PHE A 96 -2.21 -3.80 12.76
CA PHE A 96 -2.93 -5.01 12.36
C PHE A 96 -3.85 -4.76 11.16
N CYS A 97 -4.59 -3.66 11.14
CA CYS A 97 -5.43 -3.26 10.00
C CYS A 97 -4.61 -3.06 8.72
N ILE A 98 -3.50 -2.35 8.80
CA ILE A 98 -2.58 -2.15 7.67
C ILE A 98 -2.05 -3.49 7.16
N LEU A 99 -1.62 -4.37 8.07
CA LEU A 99 -1.09 -5.70 7.73
C LEU A 99 -2.11 -6.57 6.99
N ILE A 100 -3.39 -6.52 7.41
CA ILE A 100 -4.49 -7.23 6.73
C ILE A 100 -4.65 -6.72 5.30
N ILE A 101 -4.62 -5.41 5.07
CA ILE A 101 -4.78 -4.83 3.74
C ILE A 101 -3.62 -5.24 2.84
N ILE A 102 -2.39 -5.20 3.32
CA ILE A 102 -1.20 -5.60 2.55
C ILE A 102 -1.28 -7.08 2.13
N ASN A 103 -1.54 -7.96 3.10
CA ASN A 103 -1.59 -9.40 2.81
C ASN A 103 -2.85 -9.76 2.02
N GLY A 104 -3.97 -9.08 2.25
CA GLY A 104 -5.19 -9.21 1.44
C GLY A 104 -4.95 -8.82 -0.02
N SER A 105 -4.27 -7.70 -0.27
CA SER A 105 -3.88 -7.27 -1.61
C SER A 105 -3.01 -8.31 -2.31
N ASN A 106 -2.03 -8.85 -1.63
CA ASN A 106 -1.17 -9.89 -2.17
C ASN A 106 -1.93 -11.18 -2.48
N PHE A 107 -2.86 -11.55 -1.61
CA PHE A 107 -3.68 -12.74 -1.82
C PHE A 107 -4.60 -12.62 -3.07
N ILE A 108 -5.16 -11.42 -3.27
CA ILE A 108 -6.06 -11.13 -4.40
C ILE A 108 -5.29 -10.93 -5.71
N ASP A 109 -3.99 -10.58 -5.67
CA ASP A 109 -3.14 -10.40 -6.87
C ASP A 109 -2.99 -11.68 -7.69
N GLY A 110 -3.33 -12.85 -7.13
CA GLY A 110 -3.44 -14.09 -7.89
C GLY A 110 -4.51 -14.09 -9.00
N ILE A 111 -5.41 -13.08 -9.02
CA ILE A 111 -6.43 -12.89 -10.06
C ILE A 111 -6.04 -11.67 -10.89
N ASN A 112 -5.77 -11.89 -12.19
CA ASN A 112 -5.31 -10.85 -13.10
C ASN A 112 -6.15 -9.57 -13.00
N SER A 113 -5.47 -8.44 -12.89
CA SER A 113 -6.02 -7.09 -12.90
C SER A 113 -6.97 -6.72 -11.74
N LEU A 114 -7.33 -7.65 -10.86
CA LEU A 114 -8.32 -7.39 -9.80
C LEU A 114 -7.77 -6.39 -8.78
N VAL A 115 -6.57 -6.60 -8.27
CA VAL A 115 -5.93 -5.69 -7.29
C VAL A 115 -5.70 -4.31 -7.88
N ILE A 116 -5.16 -4.25 -9.10
CA ILE A 116 -4.91 -2.98 -9.78
C ILE A 116 -6.23 -2.24 -10.00
N GLY A 117 -7.28 -2.94 -10.48
CA GLY A 117 -8.62 -2.38 -10.66
C GLY A 117 -9.23 -1.84 -9.37
N TYR A 118 -9.07 -2.57 -8.26
CA TYR A 118 -9.50 -2.11 -6.94
C TYR A 118 -8.82 -0.78 -6.57
N TYR A 119 -7.48 -0.69 -6.69
CA TYR A 119 -6.76 0.53 -6.35
C TYR A 119 -7.01 1.68 -7.32
N ILE A 120 -7.37 1.42 -8.57
CA ILE A 120 -7.85 2.46 -9.49
C ILE A 120 -9.14 3.09 -8.95
N ILE A 121 -10.12 2.26 -8.55
CA ILE A 121 -11.40 2.76 -8.01
C ILE A 121 -11.17 3.58 -6.75
N VAL A 122 -10.34 3.08 -5.82
CA VAL A 122 -10.01 3.81 -4.58
C VAL A 122 -9.30 5.13 -4.88
N SER A 123 -8.36 5.14 -5.85
CA SER A 123 -7.66 6.36 -6.27
C SER A 123 -8.62 7.41 -6.84
N PHE A 124 -9.56 7.00 -7.68
CA PHE A 124 -10.58 7.91 -8.22
C PHE A 124 -11.49 8.45 -7.13
N ALA A 125 -11.90 7.62 -6.17
CA ALA A 125 -12.72 8.06 -5.04
C ALA A 125 -11.98 9.12 -4.20
N LEU A 126 -10.71 8.89 -3.86
CA LEU A 126 -9.88 9.84 -3.12
C LEU A 126 -9.64 11.14 -3.90
N PHE A 127 -9.36 11.04 -5.19
CA PHE A 127 -9.23 12.20 -6.07
C PHE A 127 -10.51 13.04 -6.11
N PHE A 128 -11.67 12.39 -6.23
CA PHE A 128 -12.96 13.08 -6.22
C PHE A 128 -13.23 13.79 -4.89
N LEU A 129 -12.93 13.13 -3.76
CA LEU A 129 -13.08 13.72 -2.44
C LEU A 129 -12.17 14.94 -2.26
N GLN A 130 -10.92 14.86 -2.68
CA GLN A 130 -9.97 15.97 -2.63
C GLN A 130 -10.46 17.18 -3.42
N ASN A 131 -11.00 16.98 -4.62
CA ASN A 131 -11.54 18.06 -5.46
C ASN A 131 -12.83 18.68 -4.92
N ASN A 132 -13.59 17.95 -4.09
CA ASN A 132 -14.80 18.45 -3.43
C ASN A 132 -14.54 19.13 -2.06
N GLY A 133 -13.29 19.48 -1.76
CA GLY A 133 -12.93 20.29 -0.61
C GLY A 133 -12.65 19.51 0.68
N PHE A 134 -12.58 18.19 0.62
CA PHE A 134 -12.03 17.41 1.72
C PHE A 134 -10.53 17.67 1.82
N GLN A 135 -10.10 18.27 2.93
CA GLN A 135 -8.70 18.62 3.15
C GLN A 135 -7.96 17.39 3.66
N PHE A 136 -7.32 16.67 2.75
CA PHE A 136 -6.27 15.71 3.09
C PHE A 136 -5.12 15.84 2.09
N SER A 137 -3.91 15.70 2.59
CA SER A 137 -2.71 15.72 1.75
C SER A 137 -2.35 14.29 1.40
N PHE A 138 -2.46 13.95 0.12
CA PHE A 138 -1.91 12.69 -0.37
C PHE A 138 -0.38 12.81 -0.45
N ASN A 139 0.34 11.82 0.06
CA ASN A 139 1.81 11.85 0.08
C ASN A 139 2.45 11.75 -1.32
N PHE A 140 1.66 11.46 -2.35
CA PHE A 140 2.08 11.39 -3.75
C PHE A 140 1.06 12.07 -4.66
N PRO A 141 1.46 12.55 -5.85
CA PRO A 141 0.53 13.11 -6.82
C PRO A 141 -0.42 12.01 -7.33
N ILE A 142 -1.63 12.04 -6.81
CA ILE A 142 -2.68 11.03 -7.08
C ILE A 142 -2.97 10.87 -8.58
N ASN A 143 -2.87 11.96 -9.35
CA ASN A 143 -3.06 11.93 -10.81
C ASN A 143 -2.05 11.02 -11.50
N LEU A 144 -0.77 11.14 -11.12
CA LEU A 144 0.31 10.33 -11.67
C LEU A 144 0.13 8.86 -11.29
N LEU A 145 -0.29 8.60 -10.06
CA LEU A 145 -0.58 7.25 -9.59
C LEU A 145 -1.73 6.61 -10.37
N ILE A 146 -2.83 7.35 -10.62
CA ILE A 146 -3.96 6.87 -11.42
C ILE A 146 -3.50 6.51 -12.85
N ILE A 147 -2.72 7.38 -13.51
CA ILE A 147 -2.21 7.11 -14.85
C ILE A 147 -1.34 5.85 -14.86
N CYS A 148 -0.43 5.72 -13.91
CA CYS A 148 0.43 4.55 -13.75
C CYS A 148 -0.38 3.26 -13.58
N LEU A 149 -1.38 3.28 -12.68
CA LEU A 149 -2.25 2.13 -12.42
C LEU A 149 -3.10 1.76 -13.65
N LEU A 150 -3.61 2.74 -14.42
CA LEU A 150 -4.35 2.49 -15.65
C LEU A 150 -3.47 1.78 -16.70
N VAL A 151 -2.25 2.25 -16.91
CA VAL A 151 -1.31 1.60 -17.84
C VAL A 151 -1.01 0.16 -17.40
N LEU A 152 -0.72 -0.03 -16.10
CA LEU A 152 -0.47 -1.35 -15.54
C LEU A 152 -1.69 -2.27 -15.62
N TYR A 153 -2.89 -1.74 -15.44
CA TYR A 153 -4.13 -2.50 -15.56
C TYR A 153 -4.27 -3.13 -16.94
N PHE A 154 -4.07 -2.35 -18.01
CA PHE A 154 -4.12 -2.87 -19.37
C PHE A 154 -3.00 -3.87 -19.67
N LEU A 155 -1.77 -3.60 -19.22
CA LEU A 155 -0.65 -4.54 -19.40
C LEU A 155 -0.90 -5.87 -18.68
N ASN A 156 -1.46 -5.81 -17.48
CA ASN A 156 -1.81 -7.00 -16.70
C ASN A 156 -2.98 -7.77 -17.33
N LEU A 157 -4.02 -7.07 -17.78
CA LEU A 157 -5.19 -7.65 -18.43
C LEU A 157 -4.80 -8.46 -19.68
N PHE A 158 -3.81 -7.97 -20.44
CA PHE A 158 -3.27 -8.66 -21.61
C PHE A 158 -2.15 -9.66 -21.28
N ASN A 159 -1.93 -9.97 -20.01
CA ASN A 159 -0.88 -10.89 -19.54
C ASN A 159 0.55 -10.50 -20.00
N LYS A 160 0.81 -9.21 -20.22
CA LYS A 160 2.14 -8.72 -20.63
C LYS A 160 3.03 -8.40 -19.44
N LEU A 161 2.43 -8.15 -18.26
CA LEU A 161 3.14 -7.78 -17.04
C LEU A 161 2.27 -8.09 -15.83
N TYR A 162 2.87 -8.66 -14.79
CA TYR A 162 2.21 -8.88 -13.51
C TYR A 162 2.66 -7.88 -12.45
N LEU A 163 1.77 -7.61 -11.48
CA LEU A 163 2.02 -6.68 -10.39
C LEU A 163 3.15 -7.18 -9.48
N GLY A 164 3.08 -8.44 -9.09
CA GLY A 164 4.02 -9.11 -8.18
C GLY A 164 3.82 -8.73 -6.71
N ASP A 165 4.48 -9.48 -5.82
CA ASP A 165 4.48 -9.22 -4.38
C ASP A 165 4.96 -7.80 -4.06
N SER A 166 5.95 -7.31 -4.81
CA SER A 166 6.50 -5.95 -4.69
C SER A 166 5.45 -4.88 -4.92
N GLY A 167 4.60 -5.03 -5.93
CA GLY A 167 3.53 -4.09 -6.23
C GLY A 167 2.34 -4.21 -5.27
N ALA A 168 1.95 -5.44 -4.93
CA ALA A 168 0.85 -5.69 -4.01
C ALA A 168 1.13 -5.14 -2.60
N TYR A 169 2.36 -5.35 -2.07
CA TYR A 169 2.76 -4.81 -0.77
C TYR A 169 2.88 -3.29 -0.78
N LEU A 170 3.47 -2.73 -1.85
CA LEU A 170 3.60 -1.29 -2.01
C LEU A 170 2.24 -0.60 -2.02
N LEU A 171 1.31 -1.06 -2.87
CA LEU A 171 -0.03 -0.48 -2.98
C LEU A 171 -0.83 -0.70 -1.71
N GLY A 172 -0.81 -1.92 -1.14
CA GLY A 172 -1.49 -2.23 0.11
C GLY A 172 -1.05 -1.32 1.25
N PHE A 173 0.25 -1.09 1.39
CA PHE A 173 0.78 -0.19 2.41
C PHE A 173 0.43 1.27 2.13
N LEU A 174 0.66 1.77 0.91
CA LEU A 174 0.36 3.14 0.53
C LEU A 174 -1.09 3.49 0.82
N PHE A 175 -2.03 2.72 0.27
CA PHE A 175 -3.45 3.03 0.39
C PHE A 175 -3.98 2.84 1.82
N SER A 176 -3.45 1.90 2.59
CA SER A 176 -3.84 1.75 3.99
C SER A 176 -3.43 2.97 4.82
N VAL A 177 -2.21 3.48 4.64
CA VAL A 177 -1.72 4.69 5.30
C VAL A 177 -2.54 5.91 4.90
N GLU A 178 -2.80 6.09 3.61
CA GLU A 178 -3.58 7.24 3.11
C GLU A 178 -5.04 7.21 3.58
N LEU A 179 -5.68 6.02 3.62
CA LEU A 179 -7.04 5.88 4.12
C LEU A 179 -7.13 6.15 5.63
N ILE A 180 -6.12 5.75 6.40
CA ILE A 180 -6.08 6.07 7.84
C ILE A 180 -5.89 7.58 8.04
N ASN A 181 -4.97 8.22 7.32
CA ASN A 181 -4.77 9.67 7.36
C ASN A 181 -6.02 10.45 6.95
N PHE A 182 -6.79 9.92 6.01
CA PHE A 182 -8.06 10.53 5.60
C PHE A 182 -9.14 10.41 6.68
N TYR A 183 -9.14 9.31 7.44
CA TYR A 183 -10.17 9.00 8.42
C TYR A 183 -9.88 9.58 9.82
N SER A 184 -8.61 9.71 10.21
CA SER A 184 -8.17 10.20 11.53
C SER A 184 -8.22 11.73 11.64
#